data_653bc30326bac2e12e7f19a2e3c04360
#
_entry.id   653bc30326bac2e12e7f19a2e3c04360
#
_cell.length_a   1.000
_cell.length_b   1.000
_cell.length_c   1.000
_cell.angle_alpha   90.00
_cell.angle_beta   90.00
_cell.angle_gamma   90.00
#
_symmetry.space_group_name_H-M   'P 1'
#
loop_
_entity.id
_entity.type
_entity.pdbx_description
1 polymer ?
#
loop_
_entity_poly.entity_id
_entity_poly.type
_entity_poly.pdbx_seq_one_letter_code
_entity_poly.pdbx_strand_id
1 'polypeptide(L)'
;MDIVFITDELNNFYGAYTQRNIKKLMEGGIDVTITNQKQIRDSNPLYSGFYKFYLNWMGSPEGGRIRNLFDPKGPKITVRSFLRLLNFKANHRKVLVTDQRAIVSSSNPHDPSSNHSNVAVSFYGKAMEDLIKSELGLVEKDYPNIKSFKAEALEKSDVDLRVITEGKIYDALRENISKAEKGDKINIAIFYIADRKLLNDLAEASKRGVEVNIIADLNKDAFGIEKNGSPNRPALSELVDKNPDINVRWYETHGEQFHTKLAFFDFSNEDARAVLGSANFTRRNLQNYNLETDVEMILPKDGKIYKDIKNYYERIWNNENGEYTVPIEKYYEDGII
;
A
#
# COMPACT_ATOMS: atom_id res chain seq x y z
N MET A 1 29.51 1.80 -6.82
CA MET A 1 28.07 2.16 -6.89
C MET A 1 27.54 2.10 -5.48
N ASP A 2 26.95 3.19 -4.99
CA ASP A 2 26.40 3.23 -3.64
C ASP A 2 24.99 2.64 -3.67
N ILE A 3 24.78 1.52 -2.96
CA ILE A 3 23.49 0.87 -2.86
C ILE A 3 23.03 0.96 -1.41
N VAL A 4 21.85 1.52 -1.19
CA VAL A 4 21.23 1.63 0.13
C VAL A 4 19.93 0.83 0.14
N PHE A 5 19.77 -0.04 1.12
CA PHE A 5 18.54 -0.79 1.36
C PHE A 5 17.89 -0.28 2.64
N ILE A 6 16.74 0.39 2.49
CA ILE A 6 15.97 0.93 3.62
C ILE A 6 14.89 -0.10 3.99
N THR A 7 14.88 -0.52 5.25
CA THR A 7 13.91 -1.48 5.76
C THR A 7 13.42 -1.06 7.14
N ASP A 8 12.39 -1.71 7.67
CA ASP A 8 11.88 -1.39 8.98
C ASP A 8 12.32 -2.38 10.07
N GLU A 9 12.07 -2.01 11.32
CA GLU A 9 12.40 -2.83 12.48
C GLU A 9 11.64 -4.15 12.55
N LEU A 10 10.51 -4.29 11.81
CA LEU A 10 9.74 -5.52 11.77
C LEU A 10 10.56 -6.63 11.10
N ASN A 11 11.37 -6.30 10.10
CA ASN A 11 12.20 -7.26 9.39
C ASN A 11 13.34 -7.86 10.22
N ASN A 12 13.70 -7.23 11.34
CA ASN A 12 14.60 -7.81 12.34
C ASN A 12 13.88 -8.15 13.66
N PHE A 13 12.56 -8.12 13.63
CA PHE A 13 11.67 -8.32 14.75
C PHE A 13 12.04 -7.45 15.97
N TYR A 14 12.19 -6.14 15.71
CA TYR A 14 12.57 -5.13 16.71
C TYR A 14 13.90 -5.43 17.40
N GLY A 15 14.89 -5.89 16.63
CA GLY A 15 16.23 -6.17 17.12
C GLY A 15 16.42 -7.58 17.73
N ALA A 16 15.41 -8.44 17.69
CA ALA A 16 15.53 -9.80 18.23
C ALA A 16 16.51 -10.69 17.44
N TYR A 17 16.61 -10.48 16.14
CA TYR A 17 17.53 -11.19 15.24
C TYR A 17 17.75 -10.42 13.93
N THR A 18 18.75 -10.83 13.16
CA THR A 18 18.95 -10.34 11.79
C THR A 18 18.46 -11.40 10.79
N GLN A 19 17.54 -11.05 9.92
CA GLN A 19 17.07 -11.95 8.89
C GLN A 19 18.19 -12.38 7.94
N ARG A 20 18.14 -13.62 7.46
CA ARG A 20 19.15 -14.21 6.57
C ARG A 20 19.37 -13.39 5.31
N ASN A 21 18.30 -12.87 4.71
CA ASN A 21 18.39 -12.08 3.47
C ASN A 21 19.05 -10.71 3.73
N ILE A 22 18.70 -10.05 4.84
CA ILE A 22 19.36 -8.81 5.27
C ILE A 22 20.85 -9.03 5.47
N LYS A 23 21.22 -10.12 6.15
CA LYS A 23 22.64 -10.48 6.36
C LYS A 23 23.37 -10.65 5.03
N LYS A 24 22.77 -11.34 4.05
CA LYS A 24 23.35 -11.52 2.72
C LYS A 24 23.53 -10.19 1.98
N LEU A 25 22.59 -9.26 2.09
CA LEU A 25 22.72 -7.93 1.49
C LEU A 25 23.92 -7.19 2.08
N MET A 26 24.08 -7.21 3.41
CA MET A 26 25.22 -6.59 4.10
C MET A 26 26.55 -7.26 3.72
N GLU A 27 26.61 -8.58 3.65
CA GLU A 27 27.79 -9.36 3.19
C GLU A 27 28.13 -9.05 1.72
N GLY A 28 27.13 -8.71 0.89
CA GLY A 28 27.29 -8.25 -0.49
C GLY A 28 27.72 -6.78 -0.62
N GLY A 29 27.98 -6.07 0.48
CA GLY A 29 28.42 -4.69 0.47
C GLY A 29 27.30 -3.65 0.33
N ILE A 30 26.05 -4.05 0.50
CA ILE A 30 24.88 -3.14 0.48
C ILE A 30 24.73 -2.51 1.87
N ASP A 31 24.59 -1.19 1.89
CA ASP A 31 24.33 -0.45 3.11
C ASP A 31 22.87 -0.62 3.53
N VAL A 32 22.63 -1.38 4.60
CA VAL A 32 21.29 -1.62 5.14
C VAL A 32 21.01 -0.67 6.28
N THR A 33 19.96 0.12 6.16
CA THR A 33 19.53 1.08 7.17
C THR A 33 18.09 0.87 7.59
N ILE A 34 17.82 1.16 8.87
CA ILE A 34 16.50 0.97 9.48
C ILE A 34 15.73 2.29 9.47
N THR A 35 14.48 2.23 9.04
CA THR A 35 13.57 3.37 9.01
C THR A 35 13.34 3.96 10.40
N ASN A 36 13.45 5.28 10.51
CA ASN A 36 13.03 6.00 11.70
C ASN A 36 11.49 6.09 11.74
N GLN A 37 10.87 5.39 12.67
CA GLN A 37 9.43 5.31 12.82
C GLN A 37 8.82 6.40 13.74
N LYS A 38 9.59 7.42 14.14
CA LYS A 38 9.10 8.51 15.00
C LYS A 38 7.99 9.34 14.34
N GLN A 39 7.96 9.38 13.02
CA GLN A 39 6.95 10.14 12.25
C GLN A 39 5.58 9.44 12.19
N ILE A 40 5.52 8.14 12.49
CA ILE A 40 4.31 7.34 12.43
C ILE A 40 3.51 7.51 13.73
N ARG A 41 2.20 7.70 13.60
CA ARG A 41 1.28 7.77 14.74
C ARG A 41 1.26 6.47 15.53
N ASP A 42 1.15 6.57 16.84
CA ASP A 42 0.99 5.39 17.69
C ASP A 42 -0.43 4.82 17.54
N SER A 43 -0.54 3.54 17.20
CA SER A 43 -1.83 2.84 17.05
C SER A 43 -2.60 2.78 18.37
N ASN A 44 -1.87 2.67 19.48
CA ASN A 44 -2.38 2.71 20.84
C ASN A 44 -1.52 3.66 21.69
N PRO A 45 -1.86 4.95 21.78
CA PRO A 45 -1.04 5.93 22.48
C PRO A 45 -0.84 5.63 23.97
N LEU A 46 -1.84 5.08 24.66
CA LEU A 46 -1.75 4.72 26.07
C LEU A 46 -0.75 3.59 26.27
N TYR A 47 -0.87 2.53 25.47
CA TYR A 47 0.08 1.41 25.51
C TYR A 47 1.48 1.86 25.09
N SER A 48 1.60 2.70 24.07
CA SER A 48 2.89 3.25 23.64
C SER A 48 3.59 4.04 24.74
N GLY A 49 2.85 4.87 25.45
CA GLY A 49 3.36 5.59 26.64
C GLY A 49 3.84 4.61 27.72
N PHE A 50 3.01 3.65 28.08
CA PHE A 50 3.37 2.63 29.07
C PHE A 50 4.60 1.82 28.64
N TYR A 51 4.66 1.38 27.37
CA TYR A 51 5.81 0.67 26.82
C TYR A 51 7.09 1.52 26.91
N LYS A 52 7.06 2.79 26.47
CA LYS A 52 8.22 3.68 26.47
C LYS A 52 8.75 3.96 27.88
N PHE A 53 7.86 4.12 28.87
CA PHE A 53 8.25 4.45 30.23
C PHE A 53 8.66 3.25 31.08
N TYR A 54 8.05 2.09 30.89
CA TYR A 54 8.26 0.93 31.77
C TYR A 54 8.86 -0.27 31.05
N LEU A 55 8.30 -0.68 29.91
CA LEU A 55 8.66 -1.94 29.28
C LEU A 55 9.92 -1.85 28.43
N ASN A 56 10.23 -0.68 27.88
CA ASN A 56 11.41 -0.46 27.03
C ASN A 56 12.74 -0.69 27.76
N TRP A 57 12.74 -0.60 29.06
CA TRP A 57 13.91 -0.80 29.92
C TRP A 57 14.03 -2.23 30.45
N MET A 58 13.01 -3.08 30.27
CA MET A 58 12.96 -4.44 30.78
C MET A 58 13.47 -5.45 29.75
N GLY A 59 14.37 -6.32 30.16
CA GLY A 59 14.89 -7.42 29.35
C GLY A 59 15.91 -7.00 28.28
N SER A 60 16.46 -7.99 27.60
CA SER A 60 17.39 -7.79 26.47
C SER A 60 16.64 -7.60 25.15
N PRO A 61 17.13 -6.72 24.25
CA PRO A 61 16.63 -6.67 22.87
C PRO A 61 17.03 -7.91 22.06
N GLU A 62 18.12 -8.58 22.41
CA GLU A 62 18.71 -9.72 21.69
C GLU A 62 18.60 -11.02 22.50
N GLY A 63 18.81 -12.15 21.82
CA GLY A 63 18.84 -13.46 22.46
C GLY A 63 17.45 -14.01 22.77
N GLY A 64 16.58 -14.06 21.78
CA GLY A 64 15.20 -14.52 21.92
C GLY A 64 15.06 -15.92 22.54
N ARG A 65 14.12 -16.07 23.48
CA ARG A 65 13.78 -17.35 24.14
C ARG A 65 12.36 -17.81 23.85
N ILE A 66 11.51 -16.92 23.33
CA ILE A 66 10.08 -17.17 23.05
C ILE A 66 9.93 -17.58 21.60
N ARG A 67 9.05 -18.55 21.32
CA ARG A 67 8.69 -18.94 19.96
C ARG A 67 8.01 -17.76 19.26
N ASN A 68 8.44 -17.45 18.05
CA ASN A 68 7.78 -16.45 17.23
C ASN A 68 6.44 -17.01 16.75
N LEU A 69 5.33 -16.43 17.18
CA LEU A 69 3.98 -16.88 16.81
C LEU A 69 3.64 -16.54 15.34
N PHE A 70 4.33 -15.56 14.75
CA PHE A 70 4.14 -15.13 13.36
C PHE A 70 5.03 -15.88 12.37
N ASP A 71 6.11 -16.47 12.86
CA ASP A 71 6.98 -17.37 12.12
C ASP A 71 7.45 -18.51 13.04
N PRO A 72 6.60 -19.55 13.19
CA PRO A 72 6.88 -20.66 14.11
C PRO A 72 8.15 -21.46 13.75
N LYS A 73 8.63 -21.36 12.50
CA LYS A 73 9.86 -22.00 12.03
C LYS A 73 11.07 -21.07 12.04
N GLY A 74 10.85 -19.79 12.28
CA GLY A 74 11.88 -18.76 12.34
C GLY A 74 12.62 -18.70 13.67
N PRO A 75 13.54 -17.73 13.80
CA PRO A 75 14.28 -17.51 15.04
C PRO A 75 13.37 -17.17 16.21
N LYS A 76 13.82 -17.52 17.42
CA LYS A 76 13.15 -17.12 18.66
C LYS A 76 13.25 -15.61 18.87
N ILE A 77 12.25 -15.04 19.51
CA ILE A 77 12.11 -13.61 19.80
C ILE A 77 12.23 -13.33 21.29
N THR A 78 12.39 -12.05 21.65
CA THR A 78 12.40 -11.62 23.04
C THR A 78 11.01 -11.21 23.51
N VAL A 79 10.75 -11.22 24.82
CA VAL A 79 9.51 -10.67 25.39
C VAL A 79 9.37 -9.20 25.00
N ARG A 80 10.47 -8.45 25.05
CA ARG A 80 10.51 -7.03 24.70
C ARG A 80 10.10 -6.77 23.24
N SER A 81 10.62 -7.55 22.29
CA SER A 81 10.25 -7.42 20.88
C SER A 81 8.79 -7.81 20.62
N PHE A 82 8.30 -8.84 21.33
CA PHE A 82 6.88 -9.21 21.26
C PHE A 82 5.96 -8.11 21.79
N LEU A 83 6.30 -7.52 22.95
CA LEU A 83 5.53 -6.40 23.50
C LEU A 83 5.57 -5.17 22.59
N ARG A 84 6.69 -4.90 21.90
CA ARG A 84 6.79 -3.82 20.94
C ARG A 84 5.86 -4.03 19.74
N LEU A 85 5.63 -5.26 19.32
CA LEU A 85 4.70 -5.61 18.24
C LEU A 85 3.26 -5.17 18.52
N LEU A 86 2.84 -5.07 19.79
CA LEU A 86 1.48 -4.63 20.15
C LEU A 86 1.24 -3.15 19.78
N ASN A 87 2.28 -2.36 19.55
CA ASN A 87 2.20 -1.03 18.95
C ASN A 87 2.78 -1.07 17.53
N PHE A 88 2.23 -1.94 16.70
CA PHE A 88 2.71 -2.23 15.36
C PHE A 88 2.79 -0.96 14.51
N LYS A 89 3.98 -0.70 13.97
CA LYS A 89 4.28 0.33 12.98
C LYS A 89 5.08 -0.33 11.87
N ALA A 90 4.82 0.02 10.63
CA ALA A 90 5.55 -0.55 9.50
C ALA A 90 5.92 0.52 8.46
N ASN A 91 7.08 0.35 7.86
CA ASN A 91 7.39 0.93 6.57
C ASN A 91 6.82 0.00 5.49
N HIS A 92 5.69 0.39 4.95
CA HIS A 92 4.99 -0.40 3.93
C HIS A 92 5.26 0.10 2.51
N ARG A 93 6.18 1.04 2.34
CA ARG A 93 6.61 1.57 1.05
C ARG A 93 7.32 0.51 0.23
N LYS A 94 7.10 0.52 -1.07
CA LYS A 94 7.66 -0.44 -2.03
C LYS A 94 8.20 0.32 -3.22
N VAL A 95 9.42 0.81 -3.06
CA VAL A 95 10.08 1.68 -4.02
C VAL A 95 11.44 1.14 -4.41
N LEU A 96 11.82 1.37 -5.65
CA LEU A 96 13.16 1.14 -6.16
C LEU A 96 13.58 2.38 -6.94
N VAL A 97 14.76 2.92 -6.64
CA VAL A 97 15.30 4.06 -7.37
C VAL A 97 16.71 3.73 -7.84
N THR A 98 16.96 3.97 -9.10
CA THR A 98 18.28 3.92 -9.73
C THR A 98 18.65 5.33 -10.24
N ASP A 99 19.79 5.46 -10.84
CA ASP A 99 20.19 6.70 -11.53
C ASP A 99 19.37 7.00 -12.81
N GLN A 100 18.66 6.01 -13.33
CA GLN A 100 17.89 6.13 -14.59
C GLN A 100 16.37 6.14 -14.37
N ARG A 101 15.86 5.36 -13.41
CA ARG A 101 14.42 5.16 -13.19
C ARG A 101 14.07 4.97 -11.74
N ALA A 102 12.85 5.37 -11.41
CA ALA A 102 12.19 5.01 -10.18
C ALA A 102 11.01 4.07 -10.47
N ILE A 103 10.69 3.23 -9.49
CA ILE A 103 9.51 2.36 -9.49
C ILE A 103 8.81 2.54 -8.16
N VAL A 104 7.49 2.77 -8.22
CA VAL A 104 6.57 2.68 -7.08
C VAL A 104 5.62 1.53 -7.37
N SER A 105 5.46 0.62 -6.41
CA SER A 105 4.76 -0.66 -6.63
C SER A 105 3.89 -1.06 -5.44
N SER A 106 2.93 -1.94 -5.71
CA SER A 106 2.22 -2.69 -4.67
C SER A 106 2.99 -3.95 -4.23
N SER A 107 3.97 -4.41 -5.03
CA SER A 107 4.68 -5.68 -4.81
C SER A 107 5.71 -5.59 -3.69
N ASN A 108 5.70 -6.58 -2.79
CA ASN A 108 6.78 -6.73 -1.81
C ASN A 108 8.01 -7.42 -2.45
N PRO A 109 9.24 -7.06 -2.05
CA PRO A 109 10.45 -7.70 -2.57
C PRO A 109 10.71 -9.05 -1.89
N HIS A 110 9.79 -10.01 -2.03
CA HIS A 110 9.93 -11.38 -1.53
C HIS A 110 9.20 -12.39 -2.45
N ASP A 111 9.64 -13.64 -2.43
CA ASP A 111 9.19 -14.69 -3.35
C ASP A 111 7.65 -14.86 -3.42
N PRO A 112 6.90 -14.93 -2.31
CA PRO A 112 5.44 -15.08 -2.42
C PRO A 112 4.76 -13.96 -3.19
N SER A 113 5.28 -12.72 -3.13
CA SER A 113 4.68 -11.58 -3.83
C SER A 113 4.81 -11.65 -5.35
N SER A 114 5.74 -12.45 -5.89
CA SER A 114 5.88 -12.65 -7.33
C SER A 114 4.68 -13.36 -7.96
N ASN A 115 3.94 -14.12 -7.15
CA ASN A 115 2.74 -14.85 -7.59
C ASN A 115 1.45 -14.03 -7.39
N HIS A 116 1.52 -12.87 -6.76
CA HIS A 116 0.36 -12.02 -6.51
C HIS A 116 0.07 -11.10 -7.70
N SER A 117 -1.19 -10.71 -7.85
CA SER A 117 -1.58 -9.67 -8.81
C SER A 117 -1.17 -8.30 -8.25
N ASN A 118 -0.12 -7.72 -8.81
CA ASN A 118 0.45 -6.44 -8.40
C ASN A 118 0.38 -5.40 -9.51
N VAL A 119 0.46 -4.13 -9.12
CA VAL A 119 0.63 -2.99 -10.03
C VAL A 119 1.91 -2.22 -9.68
N ALA A 120 2.50 -1.62 -10.69
CA ALA A 120 3.65 -0.75 -10.53
C ALA A 120 3.65 0.34 -11.60
N VAL A 121 4.25 1.47 -11.30
CA VAL A 121 4.58 2.49 -12.27
C VAL A 121 6.09 2.74 -12.24
N SER A 122 6.68 2.80 -13.42
CA SER A 122 8.07 3.20 -13.60
C SER A 122 8.10 4.59 -14.25
N PHE A 123 8.89 5.47 -13.68
CA PHE A 123 9.01 6.86 -14.14
C PHE A 123 10.45 7.37 -14.02
N TYR A 124 10.70 8.53 -14.61
CA TYR A 124 11.96 9.22 -14.59
C TYR A 124 11.73 10.73 -14.50
N GLY A 125 12.82 11.51 -14.38
CA GLY A 125 12.75 12.96 -14.27
C GLY A 125 12.60 13.44 -12.82
N LYS A 126 12.07 14.65 -12.65
CA LYS A 126 12.09 15.38 -11.37
C LYS A 126 11.40 14.62 -10.22
N ALA A 127 10.36 13.85 -10.49
CA ALA A 127 9.66 13.04 -9.47
C ALA A 127 10.59 12.00 -8.80
N MET A 128 11.68 11.59 -9.45
CA MET A 128 12.71 10.75 -8.82
C MET A 128 13.42 11.46 -7.67
N GLU A 129 13.72 12.77 -7.84
CA GLU A 129 14.36 13.57 -6.77
C GLU A 129 13.43 13.67 -5.56
N ASP A 130 12.14 13.88 -5.79
CA ASP A 130 11.14 13.94 -4.72
C ASP A 130 11.02 12.59 -3.99
N LEU A 131 11.05 11.47 -4.73
CA LEU A 131 11.04 10.14 -4.14
C LEU A 131 12.30 9.88 -3.30
N ILE A 132 13.50 10.16 -3.83
CA ILE A 132 14.77 10.04 -3.11
C ILE A 132 14.74 10.86 -1.83
N LYS A 133 14.31 12.11 -1.91
CA LYS A 133 14.19 12.99 -0.74
C LYS A 133 13.22 12.43 0.31
N SER A 134 12.12 11.86 -0.13
CA SER A 134 11.14 11.22 0.74
C SER A 134 11.72 10.00 1.46
N GLU A 135 12.43 9.12 0.73
CA GLU A 135 13.04 7.92 1.31
C GLU A 135 14.20 8.25 2.26
N LEU A 136 15.08 9.17 1.87
CA LEU A 136 16.18 9.61 2.73
C LEU A 136 15.70 10.35 3.98
N GLY A 137 14.53 10.98 3.93
CA GLY A 137 13.89 11.58 5.10
C GLY A 137 13.45 10.58 6.18
N LEU A 138 13.44 9.29 5.87
CA LEU A 138 13.05 8.22 6.80
C LEU A 138 14.21 7.66 7.59
N VAL A 139 15.45 7.98 7.26
CA VAL A 139 16.65 7.41 7.87
C VAL A 139 17.47 8.48 8.58
N GLU A 140 18.20 8.08 9.63
CA GLU A 140 19.06 9.01 10.36
C GLU A 140 20.44 9.18 9.72
N LYS A 141 20.88 8.18 8.94
CA LYS A 141 22.16 8.22 8.24
C LYS A 141 22.09 9.16 7.04
N ASP A 142 23.10 9.99 6.90
CA ASP A 142 23.20 10.90 5.74
C ASP A 142 23.88 10.21 4.55
N TYR A 143 23.34 10.43 3.36
CA TYR A 143 23.80 9.89 2.08
C TYR A 143 24.00 11.02 1.07
N PRO A 144 25.08 11.83 1.22
CA PRO A 144 25.26 13.06 0.44
C PRO A 144 25.30 12.82 -1.06
N ASN A 145 25.91 11.73 -1.53
CA ASN A 145 25.98 11.39 -2.95
C ASN A 145 24.58 11.12 -3.54
N ILE A 146 23.74 10.36 -2.82
CA ILE A 146 22.37 10.06 -3.27
C ILE A 146 21.49 11.32 -3.14
N LYS A 147 21.65 12.07 -2.06
CA LYS A 147 20.90 13.30 -1.80
C LYS A 147 21.19 14.41 -2.84
N SER A 148 22.40 14.41 -3.41
CA SER A 148 22.80 15.36 -4.46
C SER A 148 22.37 14.93 -5.87
N PHE A 149 21.72 13.77 -6.01
CA PHE A 149 21.23 13.30 -7.30
C PHE A 149 20.33 14.33 -7.96
N LYS A 150 20.56 14.53 -9.25
CA LYS A 150 19.74 15.37 -10.12
C LYS A 150 19.29 14.54 -11.31
N ALA A 151 18.00 14.49 -11.51
CA ALA A 151 17.43 13.84 -12.67
C ALA A 151 17.75 14.66 -13.93
N GLU A 152 18.05 13.96 -15.03
CA GLU A 152 18.19 14.63 -16.32
C GLU A 152 16.87 15.30 -16.70
N ALA A 153 16.97 16.50 -17.26
CA ALA A 153 15.82 17.18 -17.84
C ALA A 153 15.44 16.43 -19.13
N LEU A 154 14.28 15.80 -19.09
CA LEU A 154 13.76 15.04 -20.22
C LEU A 154 12.74 15.86 -21.00
N GLU A 155 12.49 15.43 -22.23
CA GLU A 155 11.41 15.98 -23.04
C GLU A 155 10.08 15.96 -22.28
N LYS A 156 9.21 16.91 -22.57
CA LYS A 156 7.92 17.07 -21.90
C LYS A 156 7.11 15.77 -21.97
N SER A 157 6.77 15.24 -20.83
CA SER A 157 5.83 14.10 -20.71
C SER A 157 4.40 14.59 -20.87
N ASP A 158 3.55 13.78 -21.49
CA ASP A 158 2.10 14.03 -21.52
C ASP A 158 1.43 13.71 -20.16
N VAL A 159 2.13 12.99 -19.28
CA VAL A 159 1.65 12.61 -17.94
C VAL A 159 2.28 13.52 -16.92
N ASP A 160 1.45 14.19 -16.12
CA ASP A 160 1.91 14.87 -14.90
C ASP A 160 1.84 13.85 -13.74
N LEU A 161 2.99 13.61 -13.10
CA LEU A 161 3.14 12.64 -12.02
C LEU A 161 3.75 13.29 -10.79
N ARG A 162 3.10 13.10 -9.65
CA ARG A 162 3.64 13.47 -8.34
C ARG A 162 3.72 12.29 -7.38
N VAL A 163 4.80 12.24 -6.61
CA VAL A 163 4.96 11.29 -5.49
C VAL A 163 4.18 11.81 -4.30
N ILE A 164 3.34 10.98 -3.73
CA ILE A 164 2.54 11.28 -2.55
C ILE A 164 2.77 10.23 -1.47
N THR A 165 2.86 10.67 -0.21
CA THR A 165 3.19 9.80 0.91
C THR A 165 2.23 10.00 2.07
N GLU A 166 2.00 8.95 2.83
CA GLU A 166 1.22 8.96 4.09
C GLU A 166 -0.16 9.62 3.90
N GLY A 167 -0.51 10.59 4.77
CA GLY A 167 -1.79 11.29 4.74
C GLY A 167 -2.10 12.02 3.44
N LYS A 168 -1.08 12.38 2.64
CA LYS A 168 -1.31 13.00 1.32
C LYS A 168 -1.97 12.05 0.33
N ILE A 169 -1.77 10.71 0.49
CA ILE A 169 -2.48 9.70 -0.30
C ILE A 169 -3.97 9.79 0.00
N TYR A 170 -4.32 9.90 1.29
CA TYR A 170 -5.71 10.03 1.70
C TYR A 170 -6.35 11.31 1.18
N ASP A 171 -5.61 12.42 1.25
CA ASP A 171 -6.08 13.72 0.75
C ASP A 171 -6.32 13.66 -0.77
N ALA A 172 -5.39 13.07 -1.54
CA ALA A 172 -5.52 12.91 -2.99
C ALA A 172 -6.73 12.04 -3.37
N LEU A 173 -6.93 10.89 -2.70
CA LEU A 173 -8.10 10.05 -2.93
C LEU A 173 -9.40 10.82 -2.69
N ARG A 174 -9.52 11.50 -1.57
CA ARG A 174 -10.73 12.24 -1.19
C ARG A 174 -10.98 13.46 -2.07
N GLU A 175 -9.91 14.17 -2.46
CA GLU A 175 -10.01 15.29 -3.42
C GLU A 175 -10.61 14.81 -4.74
N ASN A 176 -10.07 13.71 -5.31
CA ASN A 176 -10.56 13.15 -6.57
C ASN A 176 -11.99 12.60 -6.45
N ILE A 177 -12.35 11.95 -5.34
CA ILE A 177 -13.73 11.49 -5.09
C ILE A 177 -14.69 12.67 -4.96
N SER A 178 -14.29 13.74 -4.27
CA SER A 178 -15.14 14.92 -4.09
C SER A 178 -15.35 15.71 -5.38
N LYS A 179 -14.36 15.68 -6.27
CA LYS A 179 -14.39 16.33 -7.58
C LYS A 179 -15.30 15.62 -8.57
N ALA A 180 -15.49 14.31 -8.42
CA ALA A 180 -16.28 13.51 -9.35
C ALA A 180 -17.76 13.92 -9.34
N GLU A 181 -18.32 14.09 -10.54
CA GLU A 181 -19.68 14.50 -10.81
C GLU A 181 -20.46 13.45 -11.60
N LYS A 182 -21.74 13.71 -11.83
CA LYS A 182 -22.61 12.82 -12.61
C LYS A 182 -22.03 12.53 -14.00
N GLY A 183 -21.90 11.24 -14.31
CA GLY A 183 -21.34 10.75 -15.56
C GLY A 183 -19.85 10.41 -15.49
N ASP A 184 -19.18 10.75 -14.40
CA ASP A 184 -17.81 10.32 -14.14
C ASP A 184 -17.79 8.89 -13.57
N LYS A 185 -16.61 8.24 -13.67
CA LYS A 185 -16.42 6.89 -13.14
C LYS A 185 -15.27 6.86 -12.12
N ILE A 186 -15.49 6.17 -11.03
CA ILE A 186 -14.48 5.83 -10.04
C ILE A 186 -14.29 4.32 -10.05
N ASN A 187 -13.12 3.87 -10.50
CA ASN A 187 -12.76 2.46 -10.60
C ASN A 187 -11.67 2.13 -9.59
N ILE A 188 -11.96 1.26 -8.64
CA ILE A 188 -11.03 0.85 -7.57
C ILE A 188 -10.67 -0.62 -7.75
N ALA A 189 -9.36 -0.93 -7.72
CA ALA A 189 -8.83 -2.28 -7.68
C ALA A 189 -7.93 -2.40 -6.44
N ILE A 190 -8.32 -3.23 -5.44
CA ILE A 190 -7.75 -3.10 -4.10
C ILE A 190 -7.63 -4.41 -3.32
N PHE A 191 -6.51 -4.56 -2.61
CA PHE A 191 -6.29 -5.69 -1.70
C PHE A 191 -7.08 -5.53 -0.39
N TYR A 192 -6.97 -4.38 0.31
CA TYR A 192 -7.75 -4.08 1.52
C TYR A 192 -8.45 -2.74 1.43
N ILE A 193 -9.75 -2.73 1.71
CA ILE A 193 -10.59 -1.54 1.81
C ILE A 193 -11.51 -1.62 3.02
N ALA A 194 -11.35 -0.71 3.97
CA ALA A 194 -12.18 -0.64 5.19
C ALA A 194 -12.10 0.72 5.90
N ASP A 195 -11.53 1.76 5.28
CA ASP A 195 -11.60 3.11 5.88
C ASP A 195 -13.02 3.65 5.73
N ARG A 196 -13.73 3.78 6.86
CA ARG A 196 -15.15 4.16 6.88
C ARG A 196 -15.41 5.53 6.24
N LYS A 197 -14.48 6.47 6.39
CA LYS A 197 -14.64 7.79 5.83
C LYS A 197 -14.49 7.77 4.30
N LEU A 198 -13.52 7.01 3.78
CA LEU A 198 -13.38 6.82 2.35
C LEU A 198 -14.61 6.12 1.75
N LEU A 199 -15.12 5.08 2.41
CA LEU A 199 -16.34 4.37 1.97
C LEU A 199 -17.55 5.32 1.97
N ASN A 200 -17.70 6.19 2.96
CA ASN A 200 -18.74 7.21 2.98
C ASN A 200 -18.57 8.24 1.84
N ASP A 201 -17.33 8.67 1.57
CA ASP A 201 -17.07 9.62 0.47
C ASP A 201 -17.46 8.98 -0.90
N LEU A 202 -17.20 7.66 -1.10
CA LEU A 202 -17.64 6.90 -2.28
C LEU A 202 -19.18 6.80 -2.35
N ALA A 203 -19.83 6.55 -1.23
CA ALA A 203 -21.29 6.51 -1.15
C ALA A 203 -21.92 7.86 -1.53
N GLU A 204 -21.35 8.95 -1.06
CA GLU A 204 -21.81 10.30 -1.42
C GLU A 204 -21.53 10.63 -2.90
N ALA A 205 -20.42 10.14 -3.47
CA ALA A 205 -20.16 10.27 -4.91
C ALA A 205 -21.21 9.51 -5.74
N SER A 206 -21.54 8.27 -5.36
CA SER A 206 -22.60 7.48 -6.01
C SER A 206 -23.95 8.19 -5.98
N LYS A 207 -24.35 8.78 -4.86
CA LYS A 207 -25.58 9.58 -4.73
C LYS A 207 -25.59 10.82 -5.65
N ARG A 208 -24.42 11.37 -5.99
CA ARG A 208 -24.29 12.45 -6.96
C ARG A 208 -24.42 11.97 -8.42
N GLY A 209 -24.53 10.65 -8.64
CA GLY A 209 -24.64 10.03 -9.97
C GLY A 209 -23.29 9.66 -10.59
N VAL A 210 -22.24 9.55 -9.77
CA VAL A 210 -20.94 8.99 -10.18
C VAL A 210 -21.05 7.47 -10.22
N GLU A 211 -20.57 6.85 -11.30
CA GLU A 211 -20.47 5.40 -11.38
C GLU A 211 -19.28 4.90 -10.55
N VAL A 212 -19.55 4.18 -9.46
CA VAL A 212 -18.53 3.64 -8.57
C VAL A 212 -18.43 2.13 -8.72
N ASN A 213 -17.24 1.66 -9.14
CA ASN A 213 -16.95 0.26 -9.41
C ASN A 213 -15.75 -0.19 -8.57
N ILE A 214 -15.88 -1.27 -7.79
CA ILE A 214 -14.84 -1.76 -6.91
C ILE A 214 -14.55 -3.24 -7.20
N ILE A 215 -13.28 -3.55 -7.53
CA ILE A 215 -12.75 -4.91 -7.51
C ILE A 215 -11.93 -5.05 -6.24
N ALA A 216 -12.32 -5.94 -5.36
CA ALA A 216 -11.62 -6.18 -4.10
C ALA A 216 -11.18 -7.63 -3.94
N ASP A 217 -10.02 -7.83 -3.30
CA ASP A 217 -9.59 -9.17 -2.89
C ASP A 217 -10.59 -9.80 -1.93
N LEU A 218 -10.86 -11.09 -2.08
CA LEU A 218 -11.75 -11.85 -1.18
C LEU A 218 -11.25 -11.98 0.25
N ASN A 219 -9.96 -11.67 0.48
CA ASN A 219 -9.26 -11.91 1.74
C ASN A 219 -9.39 -13.33 2.27
N LYS A 220 -9.39 -14.32 1.38
CA LYS A 220 -9.34 -15.74 1.75
C LYS A 220 -7.98 -16.12 2.31
N ASP A 221 -6.92 -15.65 1.66
CA ASP A 221 -5.54 -16.02 1.97
C ASP A 221 -4.70 -14.77 2.28
N ALA A 222 -4.15 -14.70 3.47
CA ALA A 222 -3.17 -13.67 3.80
C ALA A 222 -2.15 -14.21 4.80
N PHE A 223 -0.88 -13.94 4.54
CA PHE A 223 0.24 -14.39 5.39
C PHE A 223 0.32 -15.91 5.57
N GLY A 224 -0.11 -16.69 4.55
CA GLY A 224 -0.14 -18.14 4.61
C GLY A 224 -1.19 -18.72 5.56
N ILE A 225 -2.19 -17.93 5.92
CA ILE A 225 -3.31 -18.33 6.79
C ILE A 225 -4.61 -18.08 6.03
N GLU A 226 -5.48 -19.07 6.02
CA GLU A 226 -6.84 -18.92 5.51
C GLU A 226 -7.60 -17.93 6.41
N LYS A 227 -8.20 -16.92 5.79
CA LYS A 227 -8.98 -15.87 6.44
C LYS A 227 -10.44 -15.95 6.00
N ASN A 228 -11.31 -15.47 6.86
CA ASN A 228 -12.76 -15.43 6.66
C ASN A 228 -13.26 -14.14 5.97
N GLY A 229 -12.44 -13.53 5.11
CA GLY A 229 -12.84 -12.38 4.28
C GLY A 229 -12.69 -11.00 4.92
N SER A 230 -12.26 -10.95 6.18
CA SER A 230 -12.04 -9.65 6.86
C SER A 230 -10.74 -8.97 6.36
N PRO A 231 -10.73 -7.63 6.10
CA PRO A 231 -11.83 -6.69 6.40
C PRO A 231 -12.79 -6.41 5.24
N ASN A 232 -12.53 -6.90 4.02
CA ASN A 232 -13.25 -6.44 2.84
C ASN A 232 -14.72 -6.86 2.82
N ARG A 233 -15.02 -8.15 3.12
CA ARG A 233 -16.39 -8.63 2.99
C ARG A 233 -17.38 -7.84 3.86
N PRO A 234 -17.19 -7.71 5.19
CA PRO A 234 -18.14 -6.94 5.99
C PRO A 234 -18.21 -5.47 5.58
N ALA A 235 -17.07 -4.87 5.22
CA ALA A 235 -17.03 -3.44 4.85
C ALA A 235 -17.77 -3.15 3.54
N LEU A 236 -17.60 -4.00 2.52
CA LEU A 236 -18.22 -3.80 1.21
C LEU A 236 -19.66 -4.30 1.16
N SER A 237 -20.01 -5.34 1.90
CA SER A 237 -21.43 -5.75 2.06
C SER A 237 -22.24 -4.62 2.72
N GLU A 238 -21.73 -4.03 3.83
CA GLU A 238 -22.38 -2.86 4.47
C GLU A 238 -22.49 -1.66 3.51
N LEU A 239 -21.47 -1.44 2.68
CA LEU A 239 -21.48 -0.34 1.71
C LEU A 239 -22.58 -0.51 0.67
N VAL A 240 -22.70 -1.69 0.07
CA VAL A 240 -23.69 -1.98 -0.98
C VAL A 240 -25.11 -2.02 -0.42
N ASP A 241 -25.31 -2.56 0.79
CA ASP A 241 -26.61 -2.52 1.46
C ASP A 241 -27.18 -1.11 1.58
N LYS A 242 -26.33 -0.18 1.93
CA LYS A 242 -26.72 1.21 2.12
C LYS A 242 -26.73 2.02 0.81
N ASN A 243 -26.04 1.53 -0.22
CA ASN A 243 -25.84 2.23 -1.48
C ASN A 243 -25.85 1.23 -2.64
N PRO A 244 -27.03 0.76 -3.07
CA PRO A 244 -27.18 -0.30 -4.07
C PRO A 244 -26.70 0.09 -5.48
N ASP A 245 -26.45 1.36 -5.72
CA ASP A 245 -25.91 1.85 -7.00
C ASP A 245 -24.37 1.70 -7.09
N ILE A 246 -23.70 1.24 -6.02
CA ILE A 246 -22.27 0.94 -6.04
C ILE A 246 -22.07 -0.50 -6.50
N ASN A 247 -21.24 -0.67 -7.52
CA ASN A 247 -20.93 -1.97 -8.07
C ASN A 247 -19.68 -2.55 -7.40
N VAL A 248 -19.79 -3.77 -6.85
CA VAL A 248 -18.66 -4.48 -6.25
C VAL A 248 -18.53 -5.86 -6.88
N ARG A 249 -17.30 -6.25 -7.19
CA ARG A 249 -16.93 -7.60 -7.61
C ARG A 249 -15.76 -8.10 -6.77
N TRP A 250 -15.82 -9.37 -6.39
CA TRP A 250 -14.69 -10.03 -5.73
C TRP A 250 -13.70 -10.55 -6.76
N TYR A 251 -12.42 -10.26 -6.58
CA TYR A 251 -11.38 -10.98 -7.31
C TYR A 251 -11.30 -12.40 -6.74
N GLU A 252 -11.51 -13.41 -7.58
CA GLU A 252 -11.48 -14.80 -7.18
C GLU A 252 -10.05 -15.31 -7.18
N THR A 253 -9.47 -15.45 -5.98
CA THR A 253 -8.09 -15.91 -5.79
C THR A 253 -8.01 -17.43 -5.78
N HIS A 254 -6.89 -17.98 -6.32
CA HIS A 254 -6.60 -19.41 -6.41
C HIS A 254 -5.31 -19.76 -5.66
N GLY A 255 -5.06 -19.10 -4.52
CA GLY A 255 -3.85 -19.21 -3.71
C GLY A 255 -2.94 -17.99 -3.79
N GLU A 256 -3.12 -17.13 -4.80
CA GLU A 256 -2.51 -15.80 -4.88
C GLU A 256 -3.38 -14.75 -4.18
N GLN A 257 -2.85 -13.52 -4.07
CA GLN A 257 -3.58 -12.36 -3.59
C GLN A 257 -3.80 -11.37 -4.75
N PHE A 258 -4.96 -10.73 -4.78
CA PHE A 258 -5.17 -9.54 -5.57
C PHE A 258 -4.55 -8.34 -4.86
N HIS A 259 -3.22 -8.28 -4.89
CA HIS A 259 -2.44 -7.33 -4.10
C HIS A 259 -2.31 -5.93 -4.74
N THR A 260 -3.15 -5.65 -5.72
CA THR A 260 -3.29 -4.35 -6.39
C THR A 260 -3.77 -3.28 -5.41
N LYS A 261 -3.31 -2.04 -5.60
CA LYS A 261 -3.80 -0.84 -4.93
C LYS A 261 -3.83 0.28 -5.97
N LEU A 262 -5.02 0.47 -6.53
CA LEU A 262 -5.26 1.42 -7.61
C LEU A 262 -6.63 2.07 -7.40
N ALA A 263 -6.68 3.39 -7.47
CA ALA A 263 -7.90 4.16 -7.72
C ALA A 263 -7.74 4.90 -9.05
N PHE A 264 -8.68 4.70 -9.95
CA PHE A 264 -8.70 5.32 -11.27
C PHE A 264 -9.98 6.13 -11.44
N PHE A 265 -9.83 7.42 -11.66
CA PHE A 265 -10.89 8.41 -11.79
C PHE A 265 -10.97 8.83 -13.25
N ASP A 266 -12.01 8.39 -13.94
CA ASP A 266 -12.26 8.71 -15.34
C ASP A 266 -13.31 9.82 -15.42
N PHE A 267 -12.86 11.07 -15.43
CA PHE A 267 -13.71 12.25 -15.50
C PHE A 267 -14.21 12.49 -16.91
N SER A 268 -15.49 12.79 -17.10
CA SER A 268 -16.12 12.95 -18.42
C SER A 268 -15.53 14.12 -19.22
N ASN A 269 -15.25 15.23 -18.54
CA ASN A 269 -14.94 16.52 -19.14
C ASN A 269 -13.49 16.98 -18.98
N GLU A 270 -12.63 16.16 -18.42
CA GLU A 270 -11.22 16.47 -18.20
C GLU A 270 -10.35 15.21 -18.25
N ASP A 271 -9.03 15.41 -18.10
CA ASP A 271 -8.06 14.32 -18.01
C ASP A 271 -8.36 13.41 -16.82
N ALA A 272 -8.15 12.13 -17.03
CA ALA A 272 -8.32 11.13 -15.97
C ALA A 272 -7.22 11.27 -14.91
N ARG A 273 -7.46 10.70 -13.74
CA ARG A 273 -6.45 10.60 -12.69
C ARG A 273 -6.31 9.18 -12.19
N ALA A 274 -5.10 8.84 -11.76
CA ALA A 274 -4.85 7.56 -11.11
C ALA A 274 -3.99 7.75 -9.88
N VAL A 275 -4.35 7.05 -8.80
CA VAL A 275 -3.55 6.93 -7.58
C VAL A 275 -3.20 5.47 -7.41
N LEU A 276 -1.91 5.14 -7.36
CA LEU A 276 -1.46 3.76 -7.17
C LEU A 276 -0.13 3.68 -6.42
N GLY A 277 0.07 2.59 -5.70
CA GLY A 277 1.32 2.32 -4.97
C GLY A 277 1.18 1.29 -3.87
N SER A 278 1.66 1.62 -2.68
CA SER A 278 1.72 0.69 -1.55
C SER A 278 0.49 0.71 -0.65
N ALA A 279 -0.28 1.80 -0.64
CA ALA A 279 -1.30 2.05 0.36
C ALA A 279 -2.57 1.21 0.15
N ASN A 280 -2.91 0.38 1.11
CA ASN A 280 -4.26 -0.16 1.22
C ASN A 280 -5.25 0.93 1.67
N PHE A 281 -6.52 0.79 1.32
CA PHE A 281 -7.55 1.78 1.68
C PHE A 281 -8.15 1.47 3.05
N THR A 282 -7.26 1.36 4.03
CA THR A 282 -7.63 1.14 5.44
C THR A 282 -7.16 2.30 6.29
N ARG A 283 -7.78 2.47 7.45
CA ARG A 283 -7.39 3.51 8.41
C ARG A 283 -5.88 3.49 8.72
N ARG A 284 -5.29 2.30 8.82
CA ARG A 284 -3.86 2.15 9.13
C ARG A 284 -2.97 2.76 8.05
N ASN A 285 -3.29 2.52 6.79
CA ASN A 285 -2.48 2.95 5.66
C ASN A 285 -2.72 4.42 5.30
N LEU A 286 -3.98 4.90 5.42
CA LEU A 286 -4.36 6.25 4.98
C LEU A 286 -4.19 7.33 6.07
N GLN A 287 -4.14 6.96 7.37
CA GLN A 287 -4.14 7.93 8.48
C GLN A 287 -2.83 7.93 9.28
N ASN A 288 -1.69 7.75 8.63
CA ASN A 288 -0.33 7.87 9.21
C ASN A 288 0.01 6.84 10.31
N TYR A 289 -0.56 5.63 10.25
CA TYR A 289 -0.16 4.53 11.14
C TYR A 289 0.86 3.59 10.51
N ASN A 290 1.06 3.68 9.18
CA ASN A 290 2.17 3.12 8.43
C ASN A 290 2.81 4.20 7.58
N LEU A 291 4.06 3.96 7.12
CA LEU A 291 4.65 4.72 6.03
C LEU A 291 4.21 4.08 4.70
N GLU A 292 3.69 4.91 3.80
CA GLU A 292 3.21 4.51 2.48
C GLU A 292 3.76 5.46 1.41
N THR A 293 3.91 4.94 0.19
CA THR A 293 4.25 5.75 -0.99
C THR A 293 3.39 5.32 -2.15
N ASP A 294 2.67 6.26 -2.69
CA ASP A 294 1.92 6.13 -3.94
C ASP A 294 2.37 7.23 -4.92
N VAL A 295 1.93 7.12 -6.14
CA VAL A 295 1.97 8.21 -7.12
C VAL A 295 0.56 8.61 -7.49
N GLU A 296 0.38 9.90 -7.73
CA GLU A 296 -0.79 10.42 -8.41
C GLU A 296 -0.39 10.88 -9.80
N MET A 297 -1.19 10.52 -10.78
CA MET A 297 -0.97 10.84 -12.19
C MET A 297 -2.19 11.55 -12.78
N ILE A 298 -1.95 12.59 -13.59
CA ILE A 298 -2.94 13.19 -14.48
C ILE A 298 -2.69 12.63 -15.87
N LEU A 299 -3.71 12.05 -16.47
CA LEU A 299 -3.61 11.18 -17.63
C LEU A 299 -4.49 11.70 -18.78
N PRO A 300 -3.89 12.26 -19.84
CA PRO A 300 -4.63 12.55 -21.07
C PRO A 300 -5.31 11.29 -21.60
N LYS A 301 -6.58 11.42 -21.99
CA LYS A 301 -7.41 10.25 -22.39
C LYS A 301 -6.96 9.57 -23.69
N ASP A 302 -6.26 10.26 -24.55
CA ASP A 302 -5.62 9.71 -25.74
C ASP A 302 -4.26 9.05 -25.45
N GLY A 303 -3.69 9.30 -24.27
CA GLY A 303 -2.40 8.81 -23.83
C GLY A 303 -2.34 7.29 -23.64
N LYS A 304 -1.11 6.75 -23.76
CA LYS A 304 -0.87 5.31 -23.60
C LYS A 304 -1.18 4.83 -22.18
N ILE A 305 -0.74 5.58 -21.15
CA ILE A 305 -0.89 5.17 -19.75
C ILE A 305 -2.37 5.12 -19.34
N TYR A 306 -3.17 6.10 -19.79
CA TYR A 306 -4.63 6.05 -19.59
C TYR A 306 -5.21 4.75 -20.15
N LYS A 307 -4.89 4.42 -21.42
CA LYS A 307 -5.37 3.21 -22.07
C LYS A 307 -4.90 1.93 -21.36
N ASP A 308 -3.65 1.89 -20.92
CA ASP A 308 -3.09 0.74 -20.22
C ASP A 308 -3.83 0.50 -18.87
N ILE A 309 -4.09 1.55 -18.08
CA ILE A 309 -4.82 1.45 -16.81
C ILE A 309 -6.28 1.05 -17.05
N LYS A 310 -6.94 1.69 -17.99
CA LYS A 310 -8.32 1.40 -18.37
C LYS A 310 -8.48 -0.05 -18.82
N ASN A 311 -7.66 -0.50 -19.77
CA ASN A 311 -7.69 -1.86 -20.28
C ASN A 311 -7.37 -2.89 -19.18
N TYR A 312 -6.42 -2.59 -18.27
CA TYR A 312 -6.12 -3.45 -17.13
C TYR A 312 -7.36 -3.65 -16.26
N TYR A 313 -8.04 -2.55 -15.90
CA TYR A 313 -9.23 -2.60 -15.05
C TYR A 313 -10.40 -3.31 -15.75
N GLU A 314 -10.73 -2.89 -16.98
CA GLU A 314 -11.85 -3.44 -17.75
C GLU A 314 -11.68 -4.93 -18.05
N ARG A 315 -10.48 -5.38 -18.37
CA ARG A 315 -10.19 -6.81 -18.58
C ARG A 315 -10.55 -7.64 -17.34
N ILE A 316 -10.19 -7.17 -16.16
CA ILE A 316 -10.47 -7.89 -14.90
C ILE A 316 -11.96 -7.78 -14.56
N TRP A 317 -12.53 -6.60 -14.70
CA TRP A 317 -13.95 -6.35 -14.43
C TRP A 317 -14.87 -7.20 -15.30
N ASN A 318 -14.58 -7.29 -16.59
CA ASN A 318 -15.40 -7.98 -17.60
C ASN A 318 -15.05 -9.46 -17.75
N ASN A 319 -14.04 -9.96 -17.02
CA ASN A 319 -13.54 -11.34 -17.18
C ASN A 319 -13.04 -11.63 -18.62
N GLU A 320 -12.36 -10.67 -19.26
CA GLU A 320 -11.87 -10.83 -20.61
C GLU A 320 -10.69 -11.81 -20.68
N ASN A 321 -10.90 -12.90 -21.42
CA ASN A 321 -9.92 -13.99 -21.57
C ASN A 321 -9.56 -14.74 -20.28
N GLY A 322 -10.44 -14.71 -19.26
CA GLY A 322 -10.23 -15.42 -18.00
C GLY A 322 -11.35 -15.19 -17.00
N GLU A 323 -11.39 -15.97 -15.95
CA GLU A 323 -12.33 -15.82 -14.83
C GLU A 323 -11.60 -15.11 -13.69
N TYR A 324 -11.64 -13.78 -13.65
CA TYR A 324 -10.95 -12.97 -12.65
C TYR A 324 -11.84 -12.59 -11.48
N THR A 325 -13.11 -12.28 -11.77
CA THR A 325 -14.01 -11.71 -10.76
C THR A 325 -15.36 -12.40 -10.74
N VAL A 326 -15.95 -12.42 -9.56
CA VAL A 326 -17.32 -12.90 -9.32
C VAL A 326 -18.19 -11.81 -8.70
N PRO A 327 -19.51 -11.86 -8.87
CA PRO A 327 -20.43 -10.91 -8.24
C PRO A 327 -20.31 -10.92 -6.71
N ILE A 328 -20.67 -9.78 -6.08
CA ILE A 328 -20.60 -9.61 -4.63
C ILE A 328 -21.43 -10.66 -3.89
N GLU A 329 -22.57 -11.08 -4.45
CA GLU A 329 -23.53 -12.01 -3.86
C GLU A 329 -22.93 -13.39 -3.58
N LYS A 330 -21.90 -13.79 -4.33
CA LYS A 330 -21.25 -15.11 -4.13
C LYS A 330 -20.62 -15.26 -2.74
N TYR A 331 -20.17 -14.15 -2.14
CA TYR A 331 -19.52 -14.12 -0.84
C TYR A 331 -20.04 -12.96 0.02
N TYR A 332 -21.32 -12.68 -0.12
CA TYR A 332 -21.99 -11.66 0.67
C TYR A 332 -22.05 -12.07 2.14
N GLU A 333 -21.81 -11.13 3.03
CA GLU A 333 -21.98 -11.32 4.47
C GLU A 333 -23.15 -10.45 4.95
N ASP A 334 -24.26 -11.09 5.35
CA ASP A 334 -25.33 -10.39 6.04
C ASP A 334 -24.76 -9.68 7.27
N GLY A 335 -24.90 -8.38 7.30
CA GLY A 335 -24.30 -7.53 8.32
C GLY A 335 -24.85 -7.83 9.72
N ILE A 336 -24.20 -8.79 10.38
CA ILE A 336 -24.29 -8.98 11.83
C ILE A 336 -22.92 -8.66 12.39
N ILE A 337 -22.68 -7.41 12.72
CA ILE A 337 -21.75 -7.02 13.78
C ILE A 337 -22.42 -5.93 14.61
#